data_be3763efe98a440f2ebdce8ef29eb07a
#
_entry.id   be3763efe98a440f2ebdce8ef29eb07a
#
_cell.length_a   1.000
_cell.length_b   1.000
_cell.length_c   1.000
_cell.angle_alpha   90.00
_cell.angle_beta   90.00
_cell.angle_gamma   90.00
#
_symmetry.space_group_name_H-M   'P 1'
#
loop_
_entity.id
_entity.type
_entity.pdbx_description
1 polymer ?
#
loop_
_entity_poly.entity_id
_entity_poly.type
_entity_poly.pdbx_seq_one_letter_code
_entity_poly.pdbx_strand_id
1 'polypeptide(L)'
;MKNGKTSHIGHSNERIIMAQYQVDSEQIQSSSAAVNASIQAIRQSVQGMYANLNNLQSVWRGGAATQFNAVAEQWRAAQQQMEQSLESIQHALSQASVLYSETEMQASRLFVQ
;
A
#
# COMPACT_ATOMS: atom_id res chain seq x y z
N MET A 1 -8.16 -33.89 -36.08
CA MET A 1 -9.10 -33.69 -34.98
C MET A 1 -8.44 -33.47 -33.66
N LYS A 2 -7.54 -34.33 -33.24
CA LYS A 2 -6.83 -34.18 -31.95
C LYS A 2 -5.99 -32.92 -31.91
N ASN A 3 -5.28 -32.59 -33.01
CA ASN A 3 -4.45 -31.40 -33.07
C ASN A 3 -5.27 -30.11 -32.99
N GLY A 4 -6.44 -30.10 -33.63
CA GLY A 4 -7.34 -28.97 -33.54
C GLY A 4 -7.86 -28.71 -32.15
N LYS A 5 -8.21 -29.76 -31.42
CA LYS A 5 -8.67 -29.65 -30.02
C LYS A 5 -7.56 -29.13 -29.11
N THR A 6 -6.34 -29.64 -29.28
CA THR A 6 -5.19 -29.21 -28.48
C THR A 6 -4.88 -27.73 -28.72
N SER A 7 -4.87 -27.30 -29.97
CA SER A 7 -4.63 -25.92 -30.35
C SER A 7 -5.72 -24.98 -29.79
N HIS A 8 -6.97 -25.42 -29.83
CA HIS A 8 -8.08 -24.64 -29.31
C HIS A 8 -8.02 -24.50 -27.78
N ILE A 9 -7.64 -25.56 -27.07
CA ILE A 9 -7.44 -25.53 -25.63
C ILE A 9 -6.30 -24.56 -25.28
N GLY A 10 -5.19 -24.57 -26.04
CA GLY A 10 -4.08 -23.65 -25.85
C GLY A 10 -4.50 -22.18 -25.93
N HIS A 11 -5.31 -21.83 -26.94
CA HIS A 11 -5.82 -20.47 -27.08
C HIS A 11 -6.73 -20.07 -25.93
N SER A 12 -7.57 -20.96 -25.46
CA SER A 12 -8.45 -20.71 -24.31
C SER A 12 -7.62 -20.45 -23.05
N ASN A 13 -6.56 -21.22 -22.81
CA ASN A 13 -5.69 -21.05 -21.66
C ASN A 13 -4.95 -19.71 -21.70
N GLU A 14 -4.47 -19.31 -22.88
CA GLU A 14 -3.80 -18.03 -23.06
C GLU A 14 -4.72 -16.85 -22.74
N ARG A 15 -5.97 -16.91 -23.19
CA ARG A 15 -6.97 -15.87 -22.88
C ARG A 15 -7.30 -15.82 -21.39
N ILE A 16 -7.40 -16.97 -20.73
CA ILE A 16 -7.64 -17.03 -19.30
C ILE A 16 -6.49 -16.43 -18.52
N ILE A 17 -5.24 -16.74 -18.88
CA ILE A 17 -4.05 -16.18 -18.24
C ILE A 17 -4.02 -14.67 -18.41
N MET A 18 -4.28 -14.16 -19.60
CA MET A 18 -4.29 -12.73 -19.89
C MET A 18 -5.35 -12.00 -19.05
N ALA A 19 -6.58 -12.55 -18.98
CA ALA A 19 -7.64 -11.98 -18.18
C ALA A 19 -7.29 -11.99 -16.69
N GLN A 20 -6.61 -13.03 -16.22
CA GLN A 20 -6.19 -13.15 -14.84
C GLN A 20 -5.18 -12.08 -14.46
N TYR A 21 -4.16 -11.83 -15.29
CA TYR A 21 -3.20 -10.76 -15.05
C TYR A 21 -3.85 -9.38 -15.03
N GLN A 22 -4.80 -9.15 -15.91
CA GLN A 22 -5.53 -7.88 -15.95
C GLN A 22 -6.34 -7.67 -14.67
N VAL A 23 -7.05 -8.69 -14.20
CA VAL A 23 -7.83 -8.62 -12.96
C VAL A 23 -6.91 -8.40 -11.76
N ASP A 24 -5.78 -9.12 -11.69
CA ASP A 24 -4.82 -8.97 -10.60
C ASP A 24 -4.21 -7.56 -10.58
N SER A 25 -3.88 -7.02 -11.75
CA SER A 25 -3.34 -5.66 -11.87
C SER A 25 -4.34 -4.62 -11.40
N GLU A 26 -5.60 -4.73 -11.83
CA GLU A 26 -6.67 -3.83 -11.40
C GLU A 26 -6.93 -3.93 -9.90
N GLN A 27 -6.94 -5.15 -9.37
CA GLN A 27 -7.15 -5.39 -7.95
C GLN A 27 -6.01 -4.81 -7.11
N ILE A 28 -4.77 -4.93 -7.56
CA ILE A 28 -3.61 -4.35 -6.89
C ILE A 28 -3.71 -2.84 -6.88
N GLN A 29 -4.09 -2.22 -8.00
CA GLN A 29 -4.26 -0.76 -8.08
C GLN A 29 -5.36 -0.29 -7.13
N SER A 30 -6.48 -0.99 -7.10
CA SER A 30 -7.60 -0.66 -6.23
C SER A 30 -7.23 -0.80 -4.75
N SER A 31 -6.57 -1.90 -4.39
CA SER A 31 -6.11 -2.15 -3.02
C SER A 31 -5.04 -1.15 -2.61
N SER A 32 -4.13 -0.80 -3.51
CA SER A 32 -3.10 0.20 -3.26
C SER A 32 -3.71 1.57 -2.98
N ALA A 33 -4.73 1.95 -3.74
CA ALA A 33 -5.45 3.20 -3.51
C ALA A 33 -6.12 3.22 -2.14
N ALA A 34 -6.74 2.10 -1.74
CA ALA A 34 -7.37 1.97 -0.43
C ALA A 34 -6.34 2.07 0.70
N VAL A 35 -5.19 1.42 0.56
CA VAL A 35 -4.10 1.50 1.54
C VAL A 35 -3.57 2.92 1.62
N ASN A 36 -3.35 3.60 0.50
CA ASN A 36 -2.89 4.98 0.49
C ASN A 36 -3.89 5.92 1.17
N ALA A 37 -5.18 5.72 0.96
CA ALA A 37 -6.22 6.49 1.66
C ALA A 37 -6.16 6.26 3.17
N SER A 38 -5.95 5.02 3.61
CA SER A 38 -5.78 4.67 5.02
C SER A 38 -4.54 5.34 5.61
N ILE A 39 -3.43 5.36 4.88
CA ILE A 39 -2.19 6.01 5.30
C ILE A 39 -2.42 7.51 5.50
N GLN A 40 -3.13 8.17 4.60
CA GLN A 40 -3.45 9.59 4.74
C GLN A 40 -4.33 9.84 5.97
N ALA A 41 -5.31 8.96 6.22
CA ALA A 41 -6.16 9.05 7.42
C ALA A 41 -5.34 8.89 8.70
N ILE A 42 -4.38 7.96 8.71
CA ILE A 42 -3.47 7.77 9.84
C ILE A 42 -2.64 9.04 10.07
N ARG A 43 -2.07 9.62 9.01
CA ARG A 43 -1.28 10.85 9.11
C ARG A 43 -2.09 12.01 9.67
N GLN A 44 -3.34 12.15 9.23
CA GLN A 44 -4.24 13.18 9.76
C GLN A 44 -4.55 12.96 11.24
N SER A 45 -4.77 11.71 11.63
CA SER A 45 -5.02 11.36 13.04
C SER A 45 -3.79 11.65 13.90
N VAL A 46 -2.59 11.38 13.39
CA VAL A 46 -1.33 11.68 14.06
C VAL A 46 -1.17 13.19 14.25
N GLN A 47 -1.46 13.99 13.25
CA GLN A 47 -1.41 15.44 13.35
C GLN A 47 -2.40 15.97 14.41
N GLY A 48 -3.60 15.41 14.46
CA GLY A 48 -4.58 15.74 15.47
C GLY A 48 -4.10 15.40 16.88
N MET A 49 -3.43 14.25 17.02
CA MET A 49 -2.84 13.82 18.29
C MET A 49 -1.74 14.79 18.75
N TYR A 50 -0.86 15.23 17.82
CA TYR A 50 0.18 16.22 18.15
C TYR A 50 -0.43 17.54 18.63
N ALA A 51 -1.49 18.02 18.00
CA ALA A 51 -2.17 19.24 18.41
C ALA A 51 -2.74 19.08 19.84
N ASN A 52 -3.36 17.93 20.14
CA ASN A 52 -3.89 17.64 21.46
C ASN A 52 -2.79 17.55 22.51
N LEU A 53 -1.67 16.90 22.18
CA LEU A 53 -0.51 16.79 23.07
C LEU A 53 0.09 18.16 23.37
N ASN A 54 0.20 19.03 22.36
CA ASN A 54 0.69 20.39 22.56
C ASN A 54 -0.22 21.19 23.48
N ASN A 55 -1.55 21.04 23.34
CA ASN A 55 -2.50 21.70 24.22
C ASN A 55 -2.37 21.21 25.67
N LEU A 56 -2.17 19.90 25.87
CA LEU A 56 -1.95 19.33 27.19
C LEU A 56 -0.66 19.84 27.82
N GLN A 57 0.42 19.95 27.03
CA GLN A 57 1.69 20.48 27.52
C GLN A 57 1.56 21.89 28.08
N SER A 58 0.69 22.70 27.49
CA SER A 58 0.51 24.09 27.94
C SER A 58 -0.17 24.22 29.30
N VAL A 59 -0.93 23.18 29.73
CA VAL A 59 -1.67 23.21 31.00
C VAL A 59 -1.01 22.38 32.10
N TRP A 60 -0.09 21.49 31.80
CA TRP A 60 0.58 20.63 32.77
C TRP A 60 1.79 21.33 33.39
N ARG A 61 1.98 21.15 34.70
CA ARG A 61 3.01 21.80 35.50
C ARG A 61 3.75 20.80 36.37
N GLY A 62 4.98 21.10 36.75
CA GLY A 62 5.76 20.34 37.72
C GLY A 62 6.11 18.93 37.27
N GLY A 63 6.07 18.00 38.24
CA GLY A 63 6.44 16.60 37.96
C GLY A 63 5.58 15.90 36.93
N ALA A 64 4.29 16.25 36.88
CA ALA A 64 3.37 15.70 35.87
C ALA A 64 3.78 16.13 34.49
N ALA A 65 4.22 17.37 34.31
CA ALA A 65 4.71 17.85 33.01
C ALA A 65 5.98 17.10 32.58
N THR A 66 6.87 16.80 33.49
CA THR A 66 8.10 16.05 33.21
C THR A 66 7.76 14.63 32.73
N GLN A 67 6.86 13.93 33.41
CA GLN A 67 6.41 12.59 33.01
C GLN A 67 5.71 12.62 31.67
N PHE A 68 4.85 13.59 31.45
CA PHE A 68 4.15 13.74 30.18
C PHE A 68 5.11 13.96 29.02
N ASN A 69 6.11 14.83 29.21
CA ASN A 69 7.09 15.10 28.18
C ASN A 69 7.90 13.84 27.82
N ALA A 70 8.25 13.02 28.80
CA ALA A 70 8.96 11.76 28.55
C ALA A 70 8.11 10.81 27.71
N VAL A 71 6.82 10.67 28.03
CA VAL A 71 5.91 9.84 27.26
C VAL A 71 5.70 10.40 25.85
N ALA A 72 5.57 11.71 25.72
CA ALA A 72 5.42 12.38 24.43
C ALA A 72 6.64 12.15 23.54
N GLU A 73 7.85 12.17 24.10
CA GLU A 73 9.07 11.86 23.33
C GLU A 73 9.09 10.42 22.86
N GLN A 74 8.69 9.46 23.72
CA GLN A 74 8.58 8.07 23.32
C GLN A 74 7.58 7.89 22.18
N TRP A 75 6.47 8.59 22.26
CA TRP A 75 5.44 8.55 21.23
C TRP A 75 5.96 9.11 19.89
N ARG A 76 6.70 10.22 19.94
CA ARG A 76 7.31 10.80 18.73
C ARG A 76 8.28 9.83 18.06
N ALA A 77 9.11 9.15 18.85
CA ALA A 77 10.03 8.15 18.32
C ALA A 77 9.27 7.00 17.65
N ALA A 78 8.20 6.51 18.28
CA ALA A 78 7.36 5.47 17.71
C ALA A 78 6.68 5.94 16.42
N GLN A 79 6.25 7.19 16.36
CA GLN A 79 5.65 7.79 15.17
C GLN A 79 6.62 7.89 14.02
N GLN A 80 7.87 8.23 14.27
CA GLN A 80 8.89 8.27 13.22
C GLN A 80 9.11 6.88 12.62
N GLN A 81 9.17 5.84 13.45
CA GLN A 81 9.28 4.46 12.98
C GLN A 81 8.06 4.04 12.18
N MET A 82 6.88 4.42 12.63
CA MET A 82 5.64 4.12 11.91
C MET A 82 5.63 4.81 10.55
N GLU A 83 6.02 6.08 10.48
CA GLU A 83 6.08 6.82 9.21
C GLU A 83 7.03 6.14 8.23
N GLN A 84 8.18 5.67 8.67
CA GLN A 84 9.11 4.91 7.83
C GLN A 84 8.45 3.62 7.32
N SER A 85 7.69 2.93 8.18
CA SER A 85 6.96 1.73 7.78
C SER A 85 5.88 2.02 6.75
N LEU A 86 5.16 3.13 6.91
CA LEU A 86 4.14 3.56 5.95
C LEU A 86 4.76 3.88 4.59
N GLU A 87 5.90 4.56 4.57
CA GLU A 87 6.63 4.85 3.33
C GLU A 87 7.10 3.56 2.66
N SER A 88 7.58 2.59 3.44
CA SER A 88 8.00 1.28 2.92
C SER A 88 6.82 0.53 2.29
N ILE A 89 5.65 0.59 2.91
CA ILE A 89 4.43 -0.01 2.36
C ILE A 89 4.07 0.66 1.04
N GLN A 90 4.07 1.98 0.97
CA GLN A 90 3.78 2.71 -0.26
C GLN A 90 4.75 2.34 -1.38
N HIS A 91 6.03 2.25 -1.05
CA HIS A 91 7.06 1.87 -2.01
C HIS A 91 6.85 0.44 -2.52
N ALA A 92 6.58 -0.49 -1.63
CA ALA A 92 6.33 -1.88 -2.00
C ALA A 92 5.10 -2.03 -2.90
N LEU A 93 4.02 -1.29 -2.60
CA LEU A 93 2.81 -1.30 -3.41
C LEU A 93 3.06 -0.72 -4.80
N SER A 94 3.84 0.36 -4.88
CA SER A 94 4.21 0.97 -6.15
C SER A 94 5.03 0.01 -7.01
N GLN A 95 6.00 -0.67 -6.41
CA GLN A 95 6.81 -1.67 -7.13
C GLN A 95 5.96 -2.86 -7.59
N ALA A 96 5.05 -3.34 -6.75
CA ALA A 96 4.17 -4.44 -7.11
C ALA A 96 3.28 -4.06 -8.29
N SER A 97 2.72 -2.86 -8.28
CA SER A 97 1.89 -2.36 -9.37
C SER A 97 2.65 -2.29 -10.69
N VAL A 98 3.89 -1.83 -10.66
CA VAL A 98 4.75 -1.77 -11.86
C VAL A 98 5.02 -3.16 -12.39
N LEU A 99 5.40 -4.11 -11.51
CA LEU A 99 5.71 -5.48 -11.91
C LEU A 99 4.50 -6.16 -12.56
N TYR A 100 3.32 -5.98 -12.00
CA TYR A 100 2.10 -6.56 -12.56
C TYR A 100 1.74 -5.93 -13.90
N SER A 101 1.90 -4.63 -14.05
CA SER A 101 1.67 -3.93 -15.32
C SER A 101 2.63 -4.41 -16.39
N GLU A 102 3.90 -4.57 -16.07
CA GLU A 102 4.91 -5.09 -17.00
C GLU A 102 4.59 -6.52 -17.42
N THR A 103 4.19 -7.36 -16.47
CA THR A 103 3.82 -8.75 -16.77
C THR A 103 2.60 -8.81 -17.68
N GLU A 104 1.61 -7.97 -17.42
CA GLU A 104 0.42 -7.85 -18.26
C GLU A 104 0.78 -7.42 -19.68
N MET A 105 1.67 -6.45 -19.83
CA MET A 105 2.13 -5.99 -21.13
C MET A 105 2.89 -7.08 -21.89
N GLN A 106 3.75 -7.82 -21.22
CA GLN A 106 4.49 -8.92 -21.81
C GLN A 106 3.56 -10.04 -22.27
N ALA A 107 2.58 -10.38 -21.45
CA ALA A 107 1.56 -11.38 -21.80
C ALA A 107 0.76 -10.92 -23.01
N SER A 108 0.40 -9.65 -23.07
CA SER A 108 -0.31 -9.06 -24.19
C SER A 108 0.48 -9.20 -25.50
N ARG A 109 1.77 -8.93 -25.45
CA ARG A 109 2.66 -9.03 -26.63
C ARG A 109 2.74 -10.46 -27.15
N LEU A 110 2.76 -11.43 -26.25
CA LEU A 110 2.81 -12.85 -26.64
C LEU A 110 1.55 -13.25 -27.40
N PHE A 111 0.41 -12.69 -27.06
CA PHE A 111 -0.85 -13.05 -27.69
C PHE A 111 -1.12 -12.31 -29.01
N VAL A 112 -0.46 -11.19 -29.21
CA VAL A 112 -0.60 -10.40 -30.45
C VAL A 112 0.22 -10.98 -31.59
N GLN A 113 1.32 -11.63 -31.30
CA GLN A 113 2.17 -12.29 -32.30
C GLN A 113 1.55 -13.62 -32.70
#